data_121768ea6d07d11778ed8fb651fe8f9b
#
_entry.id   121768ea6d07d11778ed8fb651fe8f9b
#
_cell.length_a   1.000
_cell.length_b   1.000
_cell.length_c   1.000
_cell.angle_alpha   90.00
_cell.angle_beta   90.00
_cell.angle_gamma   90.00
#
_symmetry.space_group_name_H-M   'P 1'
#
loop_
_entity.id
_entity.type
_entity.pdbx_description
1 polymer ?
#
loop_
_entity_poly.entity_id
_entity_poly.type
_entity_poly.pdbx_seq_one_letter_code
_entity_poly.pdbx_strand_id
1 'polypeptide(L)' 'MGTEWMVRPKKLGERTRYEVYKILHDTGDVITRGGLWDTQKEADKLAENLNKMEERRKK' A
#
# COMPACT_ATOMS: atom_id res chain seq x y z
N MET A 1 -1.37 12.92 -12.71
CA MET A 1 -0.82 12.45 -11.46
C MET A 1 -1.44 11.15 -11.05
N GLY A 2 -0.62 10.17 -10.82
CA GLY A 2 -1.10 8.87 -10.45
C GLY A 2 -1.29 8.75 -8.95
N THR A 3 -2.03 7.73 -8.55
CA THR A 3 -2.18 7.35 -7.17
C THR A 3 -0.96 6.51 -6.78
N GLU A 4 -0.43 6.76 -5.61
CA GLU A 4 0.68 5.95 -5.12
C GLU A 4 0.20 4.98 -4.07
N TRP A 5 0.92 3.86 -3.97
CA TRP A 5 0.72 2.93 -2.89
C TRP A 5 1.27 3.53 -1.60
N MET A 6 0.52 3.39 -0.54
CA MET A 6 0.85 3.96 0.75
C MET A 6 0.76 2.88 1.83
N VAL A 7 1.28 3.20 2.99
CA VAL A 7 1.27 2.28 4.12
C VAL A 7 0.56 2.94 5.29
N ARG A 8 -0.30 2.19 5.97
CA ARG A 8 -0.96 2.68 7.17
C ARG A 8 -0.93 1.62 8.26
N PRO A 9 -0.83 2.02 9.52
CA PRO A 9 -0.91 1.07 10.61
C PRO A 9 -2.36 0.63 10.82
N LYS A 10 -2.53 -0.64 11.17
CA LYS A 10 -3.84 -1.19 11.49
C LYS A 10 -3.74 -1.92 12.81
N LYS A 11 -4.47 -1.44 13.79
CA LYS A 11 -4.43 -2.02 15.12
C LYS A 11 -5.44 -3.15 15.23
N LEU A 12 -4.94 -4.34 15.55
CA LEU A 12 -5.76 -5.54 15.71
C LEU A 12 -5.53 -6.09 17.13
N GLY A 13 -6.42 -5.73 18.05
CA GLY A 13 -6.23 -6.10 19.43
C GLY A 13 -4.97 -5.47 20.01
N GLU A 14 -4.06 -6.28 20.51
CA GLU A 14 -2.80 -5.80 21.07
C GLU A 14 -1.68 -5.67 20.07
N ARG A 15 -1.92 -6.12 18.83
CA ARG A 15 -0.92 -6.07 17.80
C ARG A 15 -1.20 -4.98 16.80
N THR A 16 -0.13 -4.39 16.29
CA THR A 16 -0.23 -3.43 15.20
C THR A 16 0.36 -4.08 13.96
N ARG A 17 -0.39 -4.05 12.88
CA ARG A 17 0.07 -4.53 11.60
C ARG A 17 0.02 -3.39 10.60
N TYR A 18 0.64 -3.58 9.46
CA TYR A 18 0.76 -2.53 8.46
C TYR A 18 0.13 -2.99 7.15
N GLU A 19 -0.63 -2.10 6.56
CA GLU A 19 -1.39 -2.41 5.35
C GLU A 19 -0.91 -1.52 4.21
N VAL A 20 -0.68 -2.14 3.05
CA VAL A 20 -0.33 -1.39 1.84
C VAL A 20 -1.62 -1.15 1.08
N TYR A 21 -1.92 0.10 0.80
CA TYR A 21 -3.17 0.47 0.18
C TYR A 21 -2.99 1.57 -0.85
N LYS A 22 -4.01 1.74 -1.67
CA LYS A 22 -4.03 2.74 -2.71
C LYS A 22 -5.47 3.21 -2.88
N ILE A 23 -5.66 4.49 -3.09
CA ILE A 23 -6.98 5.06 -3.33
C ILE A 23 -7.12 5.35 -4.82
N LEU A 24 -8.16 4.80 -5.43
CA LEU A 24 -8.43 5.04 -6.85
C LEU A 24 -9.11 6.38 -7.04
N HIS A 25 -8.53 7.23 -7.88
CA HIS A 25 -9.06 8.57 -8.11
C HIS A 25 -10.44 8.58 -8.74
N ASP A 26 -10.67 7.64 -9.64
CA ASP A 26 -11.93 7.62 -10.41
C ASP A 26 -13.14 7.28 -9.56
N THR A 27 -12.99 6.34 -8.65
CA THR A 27 -14.11 5.83 -7.86
C THR A 27 -14.01 6.15 -6.38
N GLY A 28 -12.81 6.50 -5.91
CA GLY A 28 -12.56 6.70 -4.49
C GLY A 28 -12.42 5.41 -3.71
N ASP A 29 -12.40 4.28 -4.41
CA ASP A 29 -12.26 2.98 -3.75
C ASP A 29 -10.86 2.78 -3.20
N VAL A 30 -10.77 2.06 -2.09
CA VAL A 30 -9.49 1.70 -1.50
C VAL A 30 -9.20 0.25 -1.85
N ILE A 31 -8.02 0.03 -2.42
CA ILE A 31 -7.57 -1.33 -2.71
C ILE A 31 -6.33 -1.62 -1.87
N THR A 32 -6.18 -2.88 -1.48
CA THR A 32 -5.05 -3.31 -0.67
C THR A 32 -4.31 -4.42 -1.39
N ARG A 33 -3.06 -4.61 -1.03
CA ARG A 33 -2.27 -5.66 -1.65
C ARG A 33 -1.26 -6.24 -0.66
N GLY A 34 -1.06 -7.55 -0.74
CA GLY A 34 -0.09 -8.24 0.08
C GLY A 34 -0.56 -8.55 1.50
N GLY A 35 -1.79 -8.20 1.84
CA GLY A 35 -2.33 -8.45 3.16
C GLY A 35 -1.71 -7.55 4.22
N LEU A 36 -1.63 -8.07 5.44
CA LEU A 36 -1.10 -7.32 6.57
C LEU A 36 0.34 -7.74 6.86
N TRP A 37 1.18 -6.77 7.15
CA TRP A 37 2.60 -6.99 7.42
C TRP A 37 2.92 -6.75 8.88
N ASP A 38 3.86 -7.50 9.42
CA ASP A 38 4.24 -7.38 10.83
C ASP A 38 5.01 -6.10 11.12
N THR A 39 5.78 -5.62 10.16
CA THR A 39 6.58 -4.42 10.35
C THR A 39 6.32 -3.41 9.26
N GLN A 40 6.48 -2.14 9.61
CA GLN A 40 6.32 -1.06 8.66
C GLN A 40 7.34 -1.15 7.53
N LYS A 41 8.55 -1.58 7.86
CA LYS A 41 9.62 -1.71 6.89
C LYS A 41 9.25 -2.66 5.75
N GLU A 42 8.63 -3.79 6.08
CA GLU A 42 8.20 -4.74 5.06
C GLU A 42 7.10 -4.15 4.18
N ALA A 43 6.13 -3.50 4.81
CA ALA A 43 5.05 -2.86 4.06
C ALA A 43 5.57 -1.74 3.17
N ASP A 44 6.48 -0.92 3.68
CA ASP A 44 7.08 0.17 2.90
C ASP A 44 7.81 -0.37 1.68
N LYS A 45 8.51 -1.48 1.84
CA LYS A 45 9.24 -2.09 0.74
C LYS A 45 8.29 -2.57 -0.35
N LEU A 46 7.18 -3.17 0.04
CA LEU A 46 6.19 -3.59 -0.95
C LEU A 46 5.58 -2.39 -1.66
N ALA A 47 5.21 -1.35 -0.92
CA ALA A 47 4.63 -0.15 -1.51
C ALA A 47 5.61 0.48 -2.52
N GLU A 48 6.88 0.55 -2.16
CA GLU A 48 7.90 1.08 -3.05
C GLU A 48 8.02 0.28 -4.34
N ASN A 49 8.01 -1.05 -4.22
CA ASN A 49 8.09 -1.92 -5.39
C ASN A 49 6.87 -1.75 -6.28
N LEU A 50 5.68 -1.67 -5.69
CA LEU A 50 4.46 -1.48 -6.47
C LEU A 50 4.47 -0.15 -7.20
N ASN A 51 4.93 0.91 -6.55
CA ASN A 51 5.03 2.21 -7.19
C ASN A 51 6.01 2.20 -8.36
N LYS A 52 7.13 1.51 -8.21
CA LYS A 52 8.09 1.38 -9.30
C LYS A 52 7.53 0.61 -10.47
N MET A 53 6.78 -0.44 -10.20
CA MET A 53 6.15 -1.23 -11.25
C MET A 53 5.13 -0.43 -12.02
N GLU A 54 4.35 0.40 -11.34
CA GLU A 54 3.35 1.23 -11.99
C GLU A 54 3.99 2.33 -12.81
N GLU A 55 5.10 2.89 -12.36
CA GLU A 55 5.83 3.86 -13.15
C GLU A 55 6.28 3.29 -14.49
N ARG A 56 6.75 2.05 -14.47
CA ARG A 56 7.19 1.39 -15.70
C ARG A 56 6.05 1.17 -16.68
N ARG A 57 4.86 0.92 -16.19
CA ARG A 57 3.69 0.66 -17.02
C ARG A 57 3.18 1.89 -17.74
N LYS A 58 3.50 3.05 -17.23
CA LYS A 58 3.00 4.30 -17.80
C LYS A 58 3.73 4.76 -19.05
N LYS A 59 4.70 4.04 -19.49
CA LYS A 59 5.41 4.41 -20.73
C LYS A 59 4.69 3.94 -21.97
#